data_783aafe4a8ba6dea4408940be0073b95
#
_entry.id   783aafe4a8ba6dea4408940be0073b95
#
_cell.length_a   1.000
_cell.length_b   1.000
_cell.length_c   1.000
_cell.angle_alpha   90.00
_cell.angle_beta   90.00
_cell.angle_gamma   90.00
#
_symmetry.space_group_name_H-M   'P 1'
#
loop_
_entity.id
_entity.type
_entity.pdbx_description
1 polymer ?
#
loop_
_entity_poly.entity_id
_entity_poly.type
_entity_poly.pdbx_seq_one_letter_code
_entity_poly.pdbx_strand_id
1 'polypeptide(L)'
;KRDMKKAMQGINKSMLDTIAACGDVNRNVMCSPNLHREKVDVVMAQISKKLSESLLPRMNAYHEIWLDKGTDSSSKLLVGGALQDYEPLYGPYYLPRKFKIAMALPPRNDVDVFAHDVALIAIANKDHTELLGFNVGVGGGMGVTHSMKATYPRLASIIGFITVDKVYDVCREILLIQRDTGNRQNRKQARL
;
A
#
# COMPACT_ATOMS: atom_id res chain seq x y z
N LYS A 1 21.71 -16.01 -6.38
CA LYS A 1 20.86 -16.50 -7.48
C LYS A 1 20.55 -18.00 -7.38
N ARG A 2 21.53 -18.85 -6.99
CA ARG A 2 21.37 -20.32 -6.93
C ARG A 2 20.22 -20.79 -6.05
N ASP A 3 19.98 -20.10 -4.93
CA ASP A 3 19.00 -20.51 -3.91
C ASP A 3 17.73 -19.65 -3.91
N MET A 4 17.56 -18.74 -4.88
CA MET A 4 16.43 -17.83 -4.94
C MET A 4 15.08 -18.57 -5.00
N LYS A 5 14.99 -19.62 -5.82
CA LYS A 5 13.77 -20.44 -5.92
C LYS A 5 13.38 -21.05 -4.57
N LYS A 6 14.36 -21.62 -3.85
CA LYS A 6 14.13 -22.22 -2.53
C LYS A 6 13.70 -21.16 -1.49
N ALA A 7 14.33 -19.97 -1.53
CA ALA A 7 13.97 -18.86 -0.64
C ALA A 7 12.53 -18.38 -0.91
N MET A 8 12.15 -18.15 -2.16
CA MET A 8 10.78 -17.77 -2.51
C MET A 8 9.76 -18.85 -2.12
N GLN A 9 10.07 -20.11 -2.37
CA GLN A 9 9.21 -21.21 -1.94
C GLN A 9 9.06 -21.27 -0.42
N GLY A 10 10.14 -21.01 0.32
CA GLY A 10 10.12 -20.95 1.79
C GLY A 10 9.22 -19.81 2.29
N ILE A 11 9.36 -18.61 1.70
CA ILE A 11 8.52 -17.45 2.03
C ILE A 11 7.05 -17.74 1.74
N ASN A 12 6.73 -18.27 0.55
CA ASN A 12 5.34 -18.59 0.19
C ASN A 12 4.73 -19.70 1.07
N LYS A 13 5.54 -20.69 1.48
CA LYS A 13 5.10 -21.72 2.46
C LYS A 13 4.77 -21.13 3.83
N SER A 14 5.36 -19.99 4.17
CA SER A 14 5.06 -19.26 5.41
C SER A 14 3.83 -18.35 5.29
N MET A 15 3.00 -18.55 4.27
CA MET A 15 1.81 -17.73 3.97
C MET A 15 2.11 -16.26 3.69
N LEU A 16 3.36 -15.94 3.30
CA LEU A 16 3.78 -14.61 2.86
C LEU A 16 3.75 -14.54 1.33
N ASP A 17 3.44 -13.35 0.81
CA ASP A 17 3.43 -13.10 -0.63
C ASP A 17 4.76 -12.51 -1.09
N THR A 18 5.26 -13.03 -2.22
CA THR A 18 6.48 -12.52 -2.87
C THR A 18 6.19 -11.69 -4.12
N ILE A 19 4.93 -11.60 -4.55
CA ILE A 19 4.51 -10.91 -5.79
C ILE A 19 4.07 -9.49 -5.51
N ALA A 20 3.32 -9.23 -4.46
CA ALA A 20 2.74 -7.92 -4.13
C ALA A 20 3.77 -6.79 -4.01
N ALA A 21 5.03 -7.11 -3.72
CA ALA A 21 6.11 -6.13 -3.67
C ALA A 21 6.54 -5.60 -5.05
N CYS A 22 6.16 -6.25 -6.13
CA CYS A 22 6.60 -5.91 -7.49
C CYS A 22 5.66 -4.94 -8.20
N GLY A 23 4.40 -4.82 -7.77
CA GLY A 23 3.39 -3.96 -8.37
C GLY A 23 3.36 -2.54 -7.80
N ASP A 24 2.77 -1.62 -8.54
CA ASP A 24 2.40 -0.29 -8.06
C ASP A 24 1.01 -0.39 -7.40
N VAL A 25 1.02 -0.89 -6.17
CA VAL A 25 -0.14 -1.19 -5.31
C VAL A 25 0.10 -0.66 -3.90
N ASN A 26 -0.90 -0.77 -3.02
CA ASN A 26 -0.65 -0.63 -1.58
C ASN A 26 0.28 -1.74 -1.11
N ARG A 27 1.47 -1.37 -0.66
CA ARG A 27 2.51 -2.35 -0.30
C ARG A 27 2.40 -2.87 1.10
N ASN A 28 2.06 -1.99 2.03
CA ASN A 28 1.90 -2.33 3.43
C ASN A 28 1.07 -1.29 4.17
N VAL A 29 0.51 -1.74 5.28
CA VAL A 29 -0.07 -0.88 6.32
C VAL A 29 0.69 -1.18 7.59
N MET A 30 1.40 -0.19 8.12
CA MET A 30 2.26 -0.36 9.29
C MET A 30 1.62 0.26 10.53
N CYS A 31 1.79 -0.40 11.66
CA CYS A 31 1.54 0.16 12.99
C CYS A 31 2.66 -0.26 13.93
N SER A 32 2.66 0.27 15.15
CA SER A 32 3.63 -0.14 16.18
C SER A 32 3.60 -1.66 16.38
N PRO A 33 4.76 -2.34 16.41
CA PRO A 33 4.82 -3.78 16.65
C PRO A 33 4.56 -4.15 18.13
N ASN A 34 4.53 -3.18 19.03
CA ASN A 34 4.36 -3.43 20.46
C ASN A 34 2.88 -3.43 20.86
N LEU A 35 2.23 -4.57 20.64
CA LEU A 35 0.79 -4.76 20.85
C LEU A 35 0.35 -4.87 22.32
N HIS A 36 1.29 -4.88 23.25
CA HIS A 36 0.98 -5.18 24.66
C HIS A 36 1.02 -3.96 25.58
N ARG A 37 1.28 -2.79 25.05
CA ARG A 37 1.36 -1.59 25.89
C ARG A 37 -0.02 -1.09 26.30
N GLU A 38 -0.93 -1.02 25.34
CA GLU A 38 -2.26 -0.42 25.56
C GLU A 38 -3.32 -1.17 24.77
N LYS A 39 -4.59 -1.11 25.21
CA LYS A 39 -5.69 -1.74 24.48
C LYS A 39 -5.85 -1.19 23.07
N VAL A 40 -5.59 0.08 22.87
CA VAL A 40 -5.65 0.76 21.57
C VAL A 40 -4.63 0.17 20.59
N ASP A 41 -3.45 -0.25 21.04
CA ASP A 41 -2.44 -0.88 20.17
C ASP A 41 -2.94 -2.16 19.52
N VAL A 42 -3.68 -2.99 20.28
CA VAL A 42 -4.30 -4.22 19.75
C VAL A 42 -5.34 -3.90 18.69
N VAL A 43 -6.19 -2.90 18.94
CA VAL A 43 -7.23 -2.46 17.99
C VAL A 43 -6.58 -1.91 16.72
N MET A 44 -5.55 -1.08 16.85
CA MET A 44 -4.80 -0.54 15.71
C MET A 44 -4.16 -1.65 14.87
N ALA A 45 -3.58 -2.68 15.49
CA ALA A 45 -3.02 -3.82 14.77
C ALA A 45 -4.09 -4.60 13.99
N GLN A 46 -5.26 -4.79 14.56
CA GLN A 46 -6.39 -5.43 13.87
C GLN A 46 -6.86 -4.59 12.67
N ILE A 47 -6.99 -3.26 12.84
CA ILE A 47 -7.34 -2.34 11.76
C ILE A 47 -6.27 -2.37 10.66
N SER A 48 -5.00 -2.30 11.03
CA SER A 48 -3.86 -2.34 10.11
C SER A 48 -3.87 -3.61 9.26
N LYS A 49 -4.06 -4.77 9.89
CA LYS A 49 -4.16 -6.06 9.19
C LYS A 49 -5.34 -6.08 8.22
N LYS A 50 -6.55 -5.75 8.71
CA LYS A 50 -7.77 -5.73 7.90
C LYS A 50 -7.67 -4.75 6.73
N LEU A 51 -7.11 -3.56 6.96
CA LEU A 51 -6.89 -2.55 5.92
C LEU A 51 -5.89 -3.05 4.87
N SER A 52 -4.79 -3.66 5.31
CA SER A 52 -3.79 -4.25 4.41
C SER A 52 -4.40 -5.32 3.50
N GLU A 53 -5.15 -6.26 4.07
CA GLU A 53 -5.82 -7.33 3.34
C GLU A 53 -6.88 -6.78 2.37
N SER A 54 -7.63 -5.77 2.78
CA SER A 54 -8.69 -5.16 1.98
C SER A 54 -8.19 -4.34 0.78
N LEU A 55 -6.95 -3.86 0.85
CA LEU A 55 -6.30 -3.08 -0.21
C LEU A 55 -5.34 -3.92 -1.07
N LEU A 56 -5.32 -5.24 -0.92
CA LEU A 56 -4.61 -6.12 -1.85
C LEU A 56 -5.34 -6.20 -3.20
N PRO A 57 -4.60 -6.35 -4.29
CA PRO A 57 -5.21 -6.70 -5.58
C PRO A 57 -5.99 -8.01 -5.44
N ARG A 58 -7.17 -8.05 -6.01
CA ARG A 58 -8.02 -9.25 -6.00
C ARG A 58 -7.63 -10.26 -7.07
N MET A 59 -6.81 -9.82 -8.02
CA MET A 59 -6.36 -10.65 -9.13
C MET A 59 -4.87 -10.89 -9.06
N ASN A 60 -4.48 -12.15 -9.30
CA ASN A 60 -3.09 -12.58 -9.36
C ASN A 60 -2.52 -12.63 -10.79
N ALA A 61 -3.31 -12.25 -11.80
CA ALA A 61 -2.97 -12.39 -13.21
C ALA A 61 -2.14 -11.22 -13.73
N TYR A 62 -0.91 -11.07 -13.24
CA TYR A 62 0.04 -10.08 -13.76
C TYR A 62 0.82 -10.56 -14.98
N HIS A 63 0.62 -11.79 -15.45
CA HIS A 63 1.46 -12.41 -16.45
C HIS A 63 0.64 -12.91 -17.63
N GLU A 64 1.07 -12.50 -18.81
CA GLU A 64 0.66 -13.09 -20.08
C GLU A 64 1.81 -13.95 -20.60
N ILE A 65 1.51 -15.17 -21.01
CA ILE A 65 2.47 -16.01 -21.75
C ILE A 65 2.18 -15.82 -23.23
N TRP A 66 3.16 -15.33 -23.94
CA TRP A 66 3.13 -15.18 -25.39
C TRP A 66 3.94 -16.28 -26.03
N LEU A 67 3.33 -17.02 -26.94
CA LEU A 67 4.04 -17.94 -27.84
C LEU A 67 4.47 -17.17 -29.09
N ASP A 68 5.67 -17.48 -29.57
CA ASP A 68 6.23 -16.95 -30.81
C ASP A 68 6.29 -15.41 -30.88
N LYS A 69 6.62 -14.78 -29.78
CA LYS A 69 6.78 -13.33 -29.71
C LYS A 69 7.84 -12.85 -30.71
N GLY A 70 7.42 -12.00 -31.65
CA GLY A 70 8.29 -11.42 -32.66
C GLY A 70 8.15 -12.04 -34.07
N THR A 71 7.20 -12.94 -34.24
CA THR A 71 6.76 -13.42 -35.57
C THR A 71 5.42 -12.77 -35.94
N ASP A 72 5.13 -12.66 -37.24
CA ASP A 72 3.81 -12.13 -37.72
C ASP A 72 2.64 -13.02 -37.32
N SER A 73 2.93 -14.22 -36.82
CA SER A 73 1.95 -15.19 -36.31
C SER A 73 1.94 -15.31 -34.80
N SER A 74 2.48 -14.32 -34.06
CA SER A 74 2.51 -14.37 -32.60
C SER A 74 1.08 -14.47 -32.02
N SER A 75 0.81 -15.59 -31.38
CA SER A 75 -0.47 -15.83 -30.71
C SER A 75 -0.33 -15.54 -29.22
N LYS A 76 -1.24 -14.74 -28.69
CA LYS A 76 -1.36 -14.53 -27.25
C LYS A 76 -2.04 -15.74 -26.63
N LEU A 77 -1.30 -16.53 -25.85
CA LEU A 77 -1.90 -17.55 -25.00
C LEU A 77 -2.14 -16.95 -23.62
N LEU A 78 -3.38 -16.72 -23.27
CA LEU A 78 -3.74 -16.33 -21.89
C LEU A 78 -3.74 -17.58 -21.02
N VAL A 79 -2.73 -17.68 -20.16
CA VAL A 79 -2.76 -18.68 -19.08
C VAL A 79 -3.68 -18.16 -17.99
N GLY A 80 -4.92 -18.68 -17.96
CA GLY A 80 -5.95 -18.26 -17.01
C GLY A 80 -7.33 -17.98 -17.60
N GLY A 81 -7.52 -18.23 -18.88
CA GLY A 81 -8.82 -18.13 -19.55
C GLY A 81 -9.12 -16.78 -20.21
N ALA A 82 -9.97 -16.82 -21.21
CA ALA A 82 -10.40 -15.69 -22.04
C ALA A 82 -11.32 -14.68 -21.32
N LEU A 83 -11.36 -14.68 -20.02
CA LEU A 83 -12.07 -13.70 -19.22
C LEU A 83 -11.19 -12.46 -19.12
N GLN A 84 -11.71 -11.32 -19.52
CA GLN A 84 -11.14 -10.01 -19.18
C GLN A 84 -11.25 -9.87 -17.66
N ASP A 85 -10.21 -10.34 -16.99
CA ASP A 85 -10.10 -10.21 -15.55
C ASP A 85 -9.91 -8.73 -15.21
N TYR A 86 -10.96 -8.11 -14.72
CA TYR A 86 -10.94 -6.71 -14.30
C TYR A 86 -10.56 -6.62 -12.82
N GLU A 87 -9.42 -5.98 -12.53
CA GLU A 87 -9.04 -5.66 -11.16
C GLU A 87 -9.92 -4.51 -10.62
N PRO A 88 -10.81 -4.78 -9.66
CA PRO A 88 -11.85 -3.82 -9.28
C PRO A 88 -11.31 -2.60 -8.53
N LEU A 89 -10.20 -2.74 -7.80
CA LEU A 89 -9.62 -1.64 -7.01
C LEU A 89 -8.60 -0.84 -7.84
N TYR A 90 -7.68 -1.53 -8.49
CA TYR A 90 -6.55 -0.89 -9.16
C TYR A 90 -6.80 -0.62 -10.65
N GLY A 91 -7.83 -1.23 -11.23
CA GLY A 91 -8.10 -1.13 -12.66
C GLY A 91 -6.97 -1.70 -13.53
N PRO A 92 -6.99 -1.43 -14.84
CA PRO A 92 -6.03 -2.04 -15.78
C PRO A 92 -4.60 -1.48 -15.66
N TYR A 93 -4.42 -0.31 -15.07
CA TYR A 93 -3.13 0.40 -15.06
C TYR A 93 -2.45 0.47 -13.69
N TYR A 94 -3.10 -0.03 -12.64
CA TYR A 94 -2.61 0.04 -11.26
C TYR A 94 -2.28 1.48 -10.81
N LEU A 95 -1.47 1.64 -9.75
CA LEU A 95 -1.05 2.96 -9.30
C LEU A 95 0.15 3.46 -10.11
N PRO A 96 0.34 4.77 -10.26
CA PRO A 96 1.54 5.33 -10.90
C PRO A 96 2.80 5.10 -10.05
N ARG A 97 2.64 4.86 -8.75
CA ARG A 97 3.71 4.59 -7.79
C ARG A 97 3.21 3.72 -6.64
N LYS A 98 4.13 3.02 -5.97
CA LYS A 98 3.86 2.28 -4.73
C LYS A 98 3.19 3.18 -3.70
N PHE A 99 2.26 2.60 -2.95
CA PHE A 99 1.49 3.27 -1.91
C PHE A 99 1.76 2.64 -0.56
N LYS A 100 1.80 3.43 0.50
CA LYS A 100 2.08 2.98 1.86
C LYS A 100 1.23 3.74 2.86
N ILE A 101 0.75 3.02 3.85
CA ILE A 101 -0.05 3.56 4.97
C ILE A 101 0.67 3.26 6.27
N ALA A 102 0.70 4.20 7.19
CA ALA A 102 1.20 3.97 8.54
C ALA A 102 0.24 4.55 9.60
N MET A 103 0.19 3.88 10.76
CA MET A 103 -0.60 4.28 11.92
C MET A 103 0.30 4.47 13.13
N ALA A 104 0.14 5.59 13.83
CA ALA A 104 0.85 5.86 15.07
C ALA A 104 -0.11 6.35 16.16
N LEU A 105 0.17 5.97 17.40
CA LEU A 105 -0.52 6.48 18.60
C LEU A 105 0.43 7.43 19.34
N PRO A 106 0.20 8.74 19.30
CA PRO A 106 1.02 9.72 20.02
C PRO A 106 1.08 9.42 21.54
N PRO A 107 2.20 9.72 22.20
CA PRO A 107 3.38 10.42 21.66
C PRO A 107 4.36 9.56 20.88
N ARG A 108 4.06 8.26 20.68
CA ARG A 108 4.92 7.31 19.94
C ARG A 108 4.79 7.50 18.43
N ASN A 109 5.92 7.44 17.74
CA ASN A 109 6.00 7.46 16.29
C ASN A 109 7.15 6.56 15.81
N ASP A 110 7.04 5.27 16.11
CA ASP A 110 8.02 4.22 15.78
C ASP A 110 7.89 3.69 14.33
N VAL A 111 6.96 4.24 13.57
CA VAL A 111 6.69 3.89 12.16
C VAL A 111 6.92 5.07 11.21
N ASP A 112 7.45 6.20 11.68
CA ASP A 112 7.63 7.42 10.86
C ASP A 112 6.35 7.82 10.10
N VAL A 113 5.23 7.93 10.85
CA VAL A 113 3.88 8.05 10.29
C VAL A 113 3.76 9.13 9.22
N PHE A 114 4.43 10.28 9.40
CA PHE A 114 4.39 11.39 8.44
C PHE A 114 5.20 11.17 7.15
N ALA A 115 5.98 10.09 7.10
CA ALA A 115 6.82 9.76 5.93
C ALA A 115 6.11 8.82 4.93
N HIS A 116 4.80 8.64 5.05
CA HIS A 116 4.00 7.70 4.25
C HIS A 116 2.95 8.43 3.42
N ASP A 117 2.49 7.78 2.34
CA ASP A 117 1.47 8.34 1.44
C ASP A 117 0.19 8.66 2.21
N VAL A 118 -0.20 7.78 3.14
CA VAL A 118 -1.26 8.05 4.14
C VAL A 118 -0.72 7.85 5.55
N ALA A 119 -0.91 8.87 6.36
CA ALA A 119 -0.61 8.90 7.79
C ALA A 119 -1.91 8.85 8.60
N LEU A 120 -2.06 7.88 9.47
CA LEU A 120 -3.18 7.75 10.40
C LEU A 120 -2.69 7.98 11.82
N ILE A 121 -2.92 9.18 12.35
CA ILE A 121 -2.53 9.56 13.72
C ILE A 121 -3.71 9.28 14.63
N ALA A 122 -3.59 8.26 15.47
CA ALA A 122 -4.65 7.80 16.34
C ALA A 122 -5.02 8.84 17.39
N ILE A 123 -6.31 8.99 17.60
CA ILE A 123 -6.91 9.77 18.70
C ILE A 123 -7.62 8.78 19.61
N ALA A 124 -7.15 8.66 20.82
CA ALA A 124 -7.71 7.79 21.85
C ALA A 124 -8.29 8.62 23.00
N ASN A 125 -9.08 7.97 23.85
CA ASN A 125 -9.50 8.54 25.11
C ASN A 125 -8.30 8.72 26.06
N LYS A 126 -8.50 9.42 27.17
CA LYS A 126 -7.44 9.82 28.11
C LYS A 126 -6.64 8.64 28.67
N ASP A 127 -7.30 7.50 28.85
CA ASP A 127 -6.72 6.31 29.47
C ASP A 127 -6.21 5.29 28.42
N HIS A 128 -6.23 5.66 27.14
CA HIS A 128 -5.85 4.82 25.99
C HIS A 128 -6.55 3.44 25.96
N THR A 129 -7.78 3.41 26.45
CA THR A 129 -8.61 2.20 26.45
C THR A 129 -9.55 2.11 25.27
N GLU A 130 -9.82 3.25 24.60
CA GLU A 130 -10.72 3.36 23.46
C GLU A 130 -10.10 4.22 22.36
N LEU A 131 -10.16 3.70 21.15
CA LEU A 131 -9.76 4.41 19.93
C LEU A 131 -10.96 5.19 19.37
N LEU A 132 -10.89 6.50 19.35
CA LEU A 132 -11.96 7.38 18.87
C LEU A 132 -11.93 7.56 17.34
N GLY A 133 -10.74 7.55 16.75
CA GLY A 133 -10.54 7.74 15.32
C GLY A 133 -9.11 8.13 14.99
N PHE A 134 -8.94 8.76 13.83
CA PHE A 134 -7.62 9.15 13.32
C PHE A 134 -7.65 10.56 12.71
N ASN A 135 -6.63 11.34 12.98
CA ASN A 135 -6.28 12.45 12.09
C ASN A 135 -5.58 11.86 10.85
N VAL A 136 -6.06 12.22 9.68
CA VAL A 136 -5.55 11.72 8.40
C VAL A 136 -4.57 12.71 7.81
N GLY A 137 -3.37 12.26 7.52
CA GLY A 137 -2.37 13.00 6.77
C GLY A 137 -2.12 12.35 5.40
N VAL A 138 -1.78 13.15 4.40
CA VAL A 138 -1.54 12.68 3.03
C VAL A 138 -0.27 13.28 2.42
N GLY A 139 0.31 12.56 1.47
CA GLY A 139 1.40 13.03 0.62
C GLY A 139 2.77 13.02 1.29
N GLY A 140 3.01 12.19 2.29
CA GLY A 140 4.32 11.98 2.89
C GLY A 140 5.25 11.10 2.07
N GLY A 141 6.55 11.36 2.14
CA GLY A 141 7.56 10.53 1.50
C GLY A 141 8.97 11.06 1.69
N MET A 142 9.91 10.16 2.02
CA MET A 142 11.31 10.51 2.31
C MET A 142 12.29 10.14 1.19
N GLY A 143 11.78 9.54 0.08
CA GLY A 143 12.67 9.10 -1.00
C GLY A 143 13.25 10.25 -1.79
N VAL A 144 14.59 10.34 -1.78
CA VAL A 144 15.37 11.27 -2.58
C VAL A 144 16.33 10.48 -3.48
N THR A 145 16.42 10.85 -4.74
CA THR A 145 17.44 10.34 -5.66
C THR A 145 18.60 11.32 -5.69
N HIS A 146 19.80 10.85 -5.37
CA HIS A 146 21.00 11.68 -5.43
C HIS A 146 21.11 12.41 -6.78
N SER A 147 21.52 13.65 -6.75
CA SER A 147 21.64 14.55 -7.91
C SER A 147 20.34 14.93 -8.65
N MET A 148 19.17 14.49 -8.19
CA MET A 148 17.89 14.79 -8.84
C MET A 148 17.05 15.76 -7.98
N LYS A 149 17.15 17.04 -8.24
CA LYS A 149 16.40 18.11 -7.54
C LYS A 149 14.86 17.96 -7.60
N ALA A 150 14.34 17.21 -8.59
CA ALA A 150 12.91 16.95 -8.72
C ALA A 150 12.37 15.95 -7.68
N THR A 151 13.26 15.27 -6.94
CA THR A 151 12.89 14.36 -5.85
C THR A 151 13.29 14.97 -4.52
N TYR A 152 12.36 15.15 -3.62
CA TYR A 152 12.57 15.78 -2.32
C TYR A 152 11.76 15.09 -1.22
N PRO A 153 12.20 15.13 0.02
CA PRO A 153 11.43 14.61 1.15
C PRO A 153 10.26 15.55 1.45
N ARG A 154 9.14 14.96 1.84
CA ARG A 154 7.95 15.70 2.26
C ARG A 154 7.26 14.97 3.41
N LEU A 155 6.84 15.70 4.42
CA LEU A 155 5.97 15.19 5.46
C LEU A 155 4.50 15.28 5.03
N ALA A 156 3.70 14.31 5.47
CA ALA A 156 2.27 14.30 5.21
C ALA A 156 1.58 15.53 5.81
N SER A 157 0.65 16.11 5.07
CA SER A 157 -0.21 17.21 5.52
C SER A 157 -1.50 16.66 6.10
N ILE A 158 -1.89 17.10 7.29
CA ILE A 158 -3.16 16.70 7.91
C ILE A 158 -4.31 17.34 7.13
N ILE A 159 -5.28 16.51 6.74
CA ILE A 159 -6.48 16.93 5.97
C ILE A 159 -7.78 16.86 6.78
N GLY A 160 -7.81 16.18 7.90
CA GLY A 160 -8.99 16.08 8.75
C GLY A 160 -8.98 14.91 9.71
N PHE A 161 -10.08 14.77 10.44
CA PHE A 161 -10.33 13.66 11.36
C PHE A 161 -11.38 12.71 10.79
N ILE A 162 -11.21 11.41 11.06
CA ILE A 162 -12.17 10.36 10.71
C ILE A 162 -12.41 9.44 11.90
N THR A 163 -13.61 8.90 12.01
CA THR A 163 -13.95 7.83 12.96
C THR A 163 -13.43 6.48 12.48
N VAL A 164 -13.31 5.52 13.40
CA VAL A 164 -12.73 4.18 13.11
C VAL A 164 -13.46 3.45 11.99
N ASP A 165 -14.79 3.58 11.91
CA ASP A 165 -15.63 2.95 10.88
C ASP A 165 -15.36 3.46 9.47
N LYS A 166 -14.80 4.68 9.31
CA LYS A 166 -14.49 5.31 8.02
C LYS A 166 -13.08 5.08 7.51
N VAL A 167 -12.23 4.41 8.28
CA VAL A 167 -10.80 4.25 7.93
C VAL A 167 -10.62 3.59 6.57
N TYR A 168 -11.33 2.50 6.31
CA TYR A 168 -11.22 1.79 5.03
C TYR A 168 -11.68 2.65 3.86
N ASP A 169 -12.86 3.26 3.97
CA ASP A 169 -13.44 4.06 2.89
C ASP A 169 -12.52 5.23 2.52
N VAL A 170 -12.04 5.97 3.53
CA VAL A 170 -11.16 7.12 3.31
C VAL A 170 -9.81 6.69 2.71
N CYS A 171 -9.17 5.66 3.23
CA CYS A 171 -7.90 5.17 2.67
C CYS A 171 -8.07 4.66 1.24
N ARG A 172 -9.19 3.99 0.95
CA ARG A 172 -9.54 3.53 -0.39
C ARG A 172 -9.72 4.71 -1.34
N GLU A 173 -10.47 5.74 -0.95
CA GLU A 173 -10.68 6.92 -1.80
C GLU A 173 -9.37 7.69 -2.07
N ILE A 174 -8.50 7.85 -1.07
CA ILE A 174 -7.18 8.46 -1.27
C ILE A 174 -6.34 7.65 -2.26
N LEU A 175 -6.38 6.32 -2.16
CA LEU A 175 -5.71 5.42 -3.11
C LEU A 175 -6.28 5.57 -4.53
N LEU A 176 -7.61 5.65 -4.68
CA LEU A 176 -8.28 5.86 -5.96
C LEU A 176 -7.92 7.22 -6.57
N ILE A 177 -7.82 8.27 -5.78
CA ILE A 177 -7.36 9.59 -6.26
C ILE A 177 -5.95 9.45 -6.86
N GLN A 178 -5.02 8.78 -6.19
CA GLN A 178 -3.68 8.56 -6.76
C GLN A 178 -3.73 7.70 -8.03
N ARG A 179 -4.59 6.68 -8.08
CA ARG A 179 -4.78 5.84 -9.26
C ARG A 179 -5.23 6.69 -10.46
N ASP A 180 -6.21 7.55 -10.25
CA ASP A 180 -6.91 8.25 -11.34
C ASP A 180 -6.23 9.56 -11.75
N THR A 181 -5.58 10.25 -10.81
CA THR A 181 -4.99 11.59 -11.03
C THR A 181 -3.47 11.65 -10.92
N GLY A 182 -2.82 10.58 -10.43
CA GLY A 182 -1.38 10.55 -10.20
C GLY A 182 -0.56 10.67 -11.50
N ASN A 183 0.59 11.30 -11.41
CA ASN A 183 1.47 11.56 -12.57
C ASN A 183 2.08 10.27 -13.11
N ARG A 184 1.60 9.80 -14.26
CA ARG A 184 2.11 8.59 -14.94
C ARG A 184 3.24 8.88 -15.91
N GLN A 185 3.45 10.14 -16.30
CA GLN A 185 4.51 10.52 -17.24
C GLN A 185 5.86 10.66 -16.54
N ASN A 186 5.85 11.13 -15.29
CA ASN A 186 7.07 11.27 -14.51
C ASN A 186 7.01 10.45 -13.22
N ARG A 187 7.53 9.22 -13.29
CA ARG A 187 7.55 8.28 -12.14
C ARG A 187 8.23 8.83 -10.88
N LYS A 188 9.08 9.84 -11.00
CA LYS A 188 9.77 10.45 -9.86
C LYS A 188 8.89 11.43 -9.09
N GLN A 189 7.86 11.95 -9.74
CA GLN A 189 6.84 12.85 -9.18
C GLN A 189 5.47 12.17 -9.08
N ALA A 190 5.41 10.85 -9.12
CA ALA A 190 4.18 10.07 -9.14
C ALA A 190 3.68 9.68 -7.74
N ARG A 191 4.23 10.24 -6.68
CA ARG A 191 3.70 10.07 -5.32
C ARG A 191 2.45 10.94 -5.13
N LEU A 192 1.65 10.53 -4.15
CA LEU A 192 0.47 11.29 -3.72
C LEU A 192 0.84 12.70 -3.27
#